data_0d81d6fc34ee3163f6d46a0d828ef03f
#
_entry.id   0d81d6fc34ee3163f6d46a0d828ef03f
#
_cell.length_a   1.000
_cell.length_b   1.000
_cell.length_c   1.000
_cell.angle_alpha   90.00
_cell.angle_beta   90.00
_cell.angle_gamma   90.00
#
_symmetry.space_group_name_H-M   'P 1'
#
loop_
_entity.id
_entity.type
_entity.pdbx_description
1 polymer ?
#
loop_
_entity_poly.entity_id
_entity_poly.type
_entity_poly.pdbx_seq_one_letter_code
_entity_poly.pdbx_strand_id
1 'polypeptide(L)'
;MPDFVTLGETCVVLVSKTGGPLRYSPEFERRLGGAESTVAVGVARLGHSAGWISRLGDDEFGAYISGQMRSENVDVENVQYSDNAQTGVFFRENRTNGRSTVYYYRKNSAFSDFSPEDINEDYIASARILHLTGITPALSSSCRAAVAHAIDIAKANNVTVVFDPNYRSKIWKPDEARSCLEHLMVRADHVLAGQEDIAKLTGLSTEKECMKYLHDLGISSVVLKLGRNGALLSTEYGVERISSYLLENPVDRFGVGDSFAAGFNIGLLEGKSPRESVILGNAVAGWSIRLPGNIEALPDWNDLKELQNGEEFVAR
;
A
#
# COMPACT_ATOMS: atom_id res chain seq x y z
N MET A 1 1.39 2.04 -22.24
CA MET A 1 1.16 1.01 -21.22
C MET A 1 2.02 1.36 -20.02
N PRO A 2 1.53 1.23 -18.79
CA PRO A 2 2.27 1.64 -17.60
C PRO A 2 3.40 0.66 -17.24
N ASP A 3 4.48 1.19 -16.66
CA ASP A 3 5.58 0.38 -16.11
C ASP A 3 5.16 -0.35 -14.82
N PHE A 4 4.25 0.26 -14.08
CA PHE A 4 3.75 -0.21 -12.79
C PHE A 4 2.23 -0.35 -12.84
N VAL A 5 1.71 -1.50 -12.42
CA VAL A 5 0.28 -1.75 -12.29
C VAL A 5 -0.03 -2.22 -10.86
N THR A 6 -1.15 -1.77 -10.34
CA THR A 6 -1.70 -2.26 -9.08
C THR A 6 -3.20 -2.46 -9.16
N LEU A 7 -3.75 -3.34 -8.32
CA LEU A 7 -5.15 -3.72 -8.28
C LEU A 7 -5.67 -3.64 -6.86
N GLY A 8 -6.67 -2.80 -6.62
CA GLY A 8 -7.24 -2.69 -5.27
C GLY A 8 -8.27 -1.59 -5.10
N GLU A 9 -8.95 -1.61 -3.94
CA GLU A 9 -9.99 -0.66 -3.59
C GLU A 9 -9.42 0.64 -3.02
N THR A 10 -9.97 1.74 -3.49
CA THR A 10 -9.79 3.06 -2.87
C THR A 10 -11.12 3.55 -2.31
N CYS A 11 -11.08 4.02 -1.07
CA CYS A 11 -12.23 4.57 -0.37
C CYS A 11 -12.09 6.09 -0.19
N VAL A 12 -13.21 6.77 0.00
CA VAL A 12 -13.18 8.10 0.58
C VAL A 12 -12.94 7.99 2.09
N VAL A 13 -11.99 8.76 2.59
CA VAL A 13 -11.70 8.88 4.02
C VAL A 13 -12.27 10.19 4.55
N LEU A 14 -13.13 10.08 5.54
CA LEU A 14 -13.64 11.22 6.29
C LEU A 14 -12.85 11.33 7.60
N VAL A 15 -11.89 12.25 7.63
CA VAL A 15 -11.00 12.47 8.77
C VAL A 15 -11.63 13.50 9.69
N SER A 16 -11.83 13.15 10.97
CA SER A 16 -12.32 14.09 11.98
C SER A 16 -11.37 15.28 12.13
N LYS A 17 -11.88 16.51 11.99
CA LYS A 17 -11.11 17.73 12.23
C LYS A 17 -10.86 17.99 13.72
N THR A 18 -11.69 17.41 14.60
CA THR A 18 -11.54 17.55 16.04
C THR A 18 -10.89 16.32 16.64
N GLY A 19 -10.03 16.50 17.64
CA GLY A 19 -9.52 15.38 18.43
C GLY A 19 -10.63 14.83 19.35
N GLY A 20 -10.68 13.50 19.53
CA GLY A 20 -11.62 12.86 20.43
C GLY A 20 -12.60 11.91 19.73
N PRO A 21 -13.64 11.43 20.45
CA PRO A 21 -14.59 10.47 19.92
C PRO A 21 -15.36 10.99 18.70
N LEU A 22 -15.44 10.15 17.66
CA LEU A 22 -16.07 10.49 16.37
C LEU A 22 -17.51 11.02 16.52
N ARG A 23 -18.29 10.51 17.49
CA ARG A 23 -19.67 10.93 17.76
C ARG A 23 -19.83 12.42 18.13
N TYR A 24 -18.74 13.09 18.46
CA TYR A 24 -18.75 14.53 18.80
C TYR A 24 -18.08 15.39 17.72
N SER A 25 -17.63 14.78 16.61
CA SER A 25 -17.02 15.54 15.52
C SER A 25 -18.09 16.10 14.59
N PRO A 26 -18.28 17.43 14.52
CA PRO A 26 -19.25 18.04 13.62
C PRO A 26 -18.72 18.20 12.19
N GLU A 27 -17.40 18.14 12.01
CA GLU A 27 -16.74 18.41 10.74
C GLU A 27 -15.72 17.34 10.38
N PHE A 28 -15.65 17.06 9.08
CA PHE A 28 -14.72 16.10 8.50
C PHE A 28 -13.98 16.71 7.32
N GLU A 29 -12.73 16.31 7.16
CA GLU A 29 -11.93 16.54 5.97
C GLU A 29 -11.99 15.29 5.08
N ARG A 30 -12.29 15.50 3.79
CA ARG A 30 -12.34 14.41 2.83
C ARG A 30 -10.96 14.17 2.24
N ARG A 31 -10.51 12.91 2.25
CA ARG A 31 -9.24 12.45 1.68
C ARG A 31 -9.41 11.11 0.97
N LEU A 32 -8.35 10.63 0.30
CA LEU A 32 -8.27 9.27 -0.26
C LEU A 32 -7.68 8.29 0.75
N GLY A 33 -8.13 7.03 0.67
CA GLY A 33 -7.57 5.93 1.44
C GLY A 33 -7.66 4.61 0.69
N GLY A 34 -6.53 4.22 0.13
CA GLY A 34 -6.32 2.94 -0.53
C GLY A 34 -4.82 2.64 -0.52
N ALA A 35 -4.43 1.44 -0.12
CA ALA A 35 -3.02 1.09 -0.05
C ALA A 35 -2.41 1.09 -1.46
N GLU A 36 -3.04 0.38 -2.37
CA GLU A 36 -2.61 0.21 -3.75
C GLU A 36 -2.58 1.55 -4.50
N SER A 37 -3.63 2.37 -4.36
CA SER A 37 -3.67 3.69 -5.00
C SER A 37 -2.62 4.65 -4.45
N THR A 38 -2.30 4.56 -3.15
CA THR A 38 -1.20 5.34 -2.56
C THR A 38 0.14 4.98 -3.18
N VAL A 39 0.40 3.68 -3.38
CA VAL A 39 1.62 3.22 -4.07
C VAL A 39 1.65 3.74 -5.50
N ALA A 40 0.53 3.65 -6.25
CA ALA A 40 0.45 4.14 -7.62
C ALA A 40 0.74 5.65 -7.73
N VAL A 41 0.17 6.46 -6.82
CA VAL A 41 0.45 7.92 -6.76
C VAL A 41 1.92 8.18 -6.47
N GLY A 42 2.52 7.45 -5.51
CA GLY A 42 3.94 7.61 -5.19
C GLY A 42 4.85 7.27 -6.38
N VAL A 43 4.52 6.22 -7.13
CA VAL A 43 5.22 5.82 -8.36
C VAL A 43 5.09 6.90 -9.44
N ALA A 44 3.89 7.45 -9.63
CA ALA A 44 3.65 8.50 -10.62
C ALA A 44 4.39 9.80 -10.28
N ARG A 45 4.36 10.25 -9.01
CA ARG A 45 5.07 11.46 -8.56
C ARG A 45 6.59 11.35 -8.73
N LEU A 46 7.13 10.16 -8.62
CA LEU A 46 8.55 9.90 -8.81
C LEU A 46 8.92 9.58 -10.27
N GLY A 47 8.01 9.88 -11.22
CA GLY A 47 8.30 9.99 -12.63
C GLY A 47 8.13 8.71 -13.45
N HIS A 48 7.50 7.66 -12.90
CA HIS A 48 7.18 6.45 -13.65
C HIS A 48 5.70 6.37 -14.01
N SER A 49 5.37 5.68 -15.10
CA SER A 49 3.99 5.45 -15.49
C SER A 49 3.33 4.43 -14.58
N ALA A 50 2.23 4.83 -13.93
CA ALA A 50 1.50 4.00 -12.97
C ALA A 50 0.05 3.80 -13.41
N GLY A 51 -0.42 2.55 -13.37
CA GLY A 51 -1.80 2.17 -13.66
C GLY A 51 -2.50 1.57 -12.45
N TRP A 52 -3.77 1.88 -12.31
CA TRP A 52 -4.60 1.38 -11.24
C TRP A 52 -5.85 0.70 -11.76
N ILE A 53 -5.97 -0.59 -11.45
CA ILE A 53 -7.14 -1.42 -11.74
C ILE A 53 -8.06 -1.38 -10.54
N SER A 54 -9.32 -0.98 -10.74
CA SER A 54 -10.29 -0.88 -9.65
C SER A 54 -11.73 -0.89 -10.13
N ARG A 55 -12.66 -0.86 -9.16
CA ARG A 55 -14.10 -0.61 -9.41
C ARG A 55 -14.61 0.37 -8.37
N LEU A 56 -15.31 1.40 -8.84
CA LEU A 56 -15.95 2.44 -8.05
C LEU A 56 -17.46 2.37 -8.22
N GLY A 57 -18.23 2.94 -7.30
CA GLY A 57 -19.63 3.23 -7.55
C GLY A 57 -19.77 4.33 -8.59
N ASP A 58 -20.84 4.31 -9.39
CA ASP A 58 -21.27 5.46 -10.20
C ASP A 58 -21.93 6.50 -9.30
N ASP A 59 -21.11 7.11 -8.44
CA ASP A 59 -21.49 8.07 -7.40
C ASP A 59 -20.46 9.21 -7.28
N GLU A 60 -20.81 10.25 -6.51
CA GLU A 60 -19.96 11.43 -6.30
C GLU A 60 -18.60 11.08 -5.64
N PHE A 61 -18.53 9.99 -4.86
CA PHE A 61 -17.29 9.55 -4.27
C PHE A 61 -16.39 8.83 -5.29
N GLY A 62 -16.98 8.04 -6.16
CA GLY A 62 -16.27 7.42 -7.29
C GLY A 62 -15.72 8.46 -8.24
N ALA A 63 -16.51 9.47 -8.59
CA ALA A 63 -16.09 10.60 -9.42
C ALA A 63 -14.94 11.37 -8.78
N TYR A 64 -15.01 11.62 -7.45
CA TYR A 64 -13.94 12.28 -6.70
C TYR A 64 -12.65 11.45 -6.72
N ILE A 65 -12.69 10.17 -6.41
CA ILE A 65 -11.52 9.30 -6.37
C ILE A 65 -10.84 9.27 -7.75
N SER A 66 -11.62 9.00 -8.80
CA SER A 66 -11.12 8.93 -10.17
C SER A 66 -10.50 10.25 -10.63
N GLY A 67 -11.12 11.40 -10.26
CA GLY A 67 -10.59 12.72 -10.52
C GLY A 67 -9.25 12.97 -9.82
N GLN A 68 -9.12 12.59 -8.54
CA GLN A 68 -7.88 12.72 -7.79
C GLN A 68 -6.76 11.83 -8.37
N MET A 69 -7.06 10.58 -8.73
CA MET A 69 -6.07 9.68 -9.33
C MET A 69 -5.54 10.24 -10.67
N ARG A 70 -6.43 10.77 -11.52
CA ARG A 70 -6.02 11.44 -12.77
C ARG A 70 -5.17 12.69 -12.52
N SER A 71 -5.49 13.48 -11.49
CA SER A 71 -4.71 14.68 -11.16
C SER A 71 -3.30 14.35 -10.66
N GLU A 72 -3.08 13.14 -10.18
CA GLU A 72 -1.79 12.59 -9.79
C GLU A 72 -1.08 11.81 -10.92
N ASN A 73 -1.57 11.93 -12.15
CA ASN A 73 -1.05 11.24 -13.35
C ASN A 73 -1.07 9.70 -13.25
N VAL A 74 -1.99 9.14 -12.48
CA VAL A 74 -2.24 7.69 -12.47
C VAL A 74 -3.23 7.36 -13.59
N ASP A 75 -2.91 6.37 -14.40
CA ASP A 75 -3.79 5.84 -15.42
C ASP A 75 -4.98 5.11 -14.76
N VAL A 76 -6.18 5.52 -15.13
CA VAL A 76 -7.46 5.01 -14.62
C VAL A 76 -8.31 4.38 -15.72
N GLU A 77 -7.75 4.04 -16.88
CA GLU A 77 -8.49 3.44 -17.99
C GLU A 77 -9.10 2.08 -17.64
N ASN A 78 -8.50 1.38 -16.67
CA ASN A 78 -8.99 0.10 -16.16
C ASN A 78 -9.78 0.25 -14.83
N VAL A 79 -10.36 1.41 -14.57
CA VAL A 79 -11.32 1.63 -13.49
C VAL A 79 -12.73 1.46 -14.02
N GLN A 80 -13.45 0.49 -13.48
CA GLN A 80 -14.85 0.21 -13.81
C GLN A 80 -15.79 0.97 -12.87
N TYR A 81 -17.05 1.15 -13.29
CA TYR A 81 -18.09 1.77 -12.46
C TYR A 81 -19.26 0.81 -12.28
N SER A 82 -19.83 0.81 -11.09
CA SER A 82 -20.99 -0.03 -10.72
C SER A 82 -22.21 0.84 -10.44
N ASP A 83 -23.32 0.53 -11.12
CA ASP A 83 -24.63 1.14 -10.86
C ASP A 83 -25.34 0.54 -9.64
N ASN A 84 -24.85 -0.62 -9.15
CA ASN A 84 -25.55 -1.42 -8.14
C ASN A 84 -24.90 -1.38 -6.76
N ALA A 85 -23.67 -0.85 -6.66
CA ALA A 85 -22.92 -0.81 -5.40
C ALA A 85 -22.18 0.52 -5.27
N GLN A 86 -22.06 0.99 -4.03
CA GLN A 86 -21.47 2.29 -3.73
C GLN A 86 -19.95 2.22 -3.59
N THR A 87 -19.30 3.35 -3.79
CA THR A 87 -17.89 3.55 -3.44
C THR A 87 -17.69 3.39 -1.93
N GLY A 88 -16.64 2.66 -1.55
CA GLY A 88 -16.30 2.44 -0.14
C GLY A 88 -15.96 3.74 0.58
N VAL A 89 -16.37 3.83 1.84
CA VAL A 89 -16.09 4.96 2.73
C VAL A 89 -15.55 4.45 4.06
N PHE A 90 -14.65 5.19 4.69
CA PHE A 90 -14.35 4.97 6.09
C PHE A 90 -14.09 6.30 6.82
N PHE A 91 -14.34 6.28 8.12
CA PHE A 91 -14.08 7.41 9.01
C PHE A 91 -12.78 7.18 9.76
N ARG A 92 -12.01 8.25 9.92
CA ARG A 92 -10.81 8.25 10.74
C ARG A 92 -10.99 9.19 11.92
N GLU A 93 -10.96 8.62 13.12
CA GLU A 93 -10.96 9.34 14.38
C GLU A 93 -9.51 9.62 14.80
N ASN A 94 -9.16 10.88 14.96
CA ASN A 94 -7.87 11.28 15.50
C ASN A 94 -7.97 11.50 17.02
N ARG A 95 -7.08 10.88 17.78
CA ARG A 95 -7.03 11.03 19.23
C ARG A 95 -5.85 11.89 19.67
N THR A 96 -6.02 12.62 20.77
CA THR A 96 -5.01 13.53 21.34
C THR A 96 -3.68 12.84 21.72
N ASN A 97 -3.66 11.52 21.84
CA ASN A 97 -2.46 10.72 22.14
C ASN A 97 -1.71 10.24 20.89
N GLY A 98 -1.98 10.82 19.70
CA GLY A 98 -1.39 10.43 18.44
C GLY A 98 -1.90 9.09 17.86
N ARG A 99 -2.89 8.45 18.51
CA ARG A 99 -3.55 7.26 18.00
C ARG A 99 -4.70 7.64 17.09
N SER A 100 -4.94 6.84 16.04
CA SER A 100 -6.13 6.97 15.22
C SER A 100 -6.92 5.66 15.22
N THR A 101 -8.23 5.79 15.06
CA THR A 101 -9.14 4.65 14.93
C THR A 101 -9.89 4.79 13.63
N VAL A 102 -9.98 3.69 12.87
CA VAL A 102 -10.70 3.65 11.59
C VAL A 102 -12.02 2.90 11.79
N TYR A 103 -13.09 3.42 11.21
CA TYR A 103 -14.43 2.83 11.17
C TYR A 103 -14.83 2.64 9.71
N TYR A 104 -14.87 1.37 9.26
CA TYR A 104 -15.15 1.02 7.88
C TYR A 104 -16.64 0.98 7.57
N TYR A 105 -17.02 1.62 6.46
CA TYR A 105 -18.33 1.54 5.79
C TYR A 105 -18.10 1.15 4.33
N ARG A 106 -17.46 -0.02 4.14
CA ARG A 106 -17.04 -0.54 2.83
C ARG A 106 -17.52 -1.97 2.56
N LYS A 107 -18.36 -2.52 3.44
CA LYS A 107 -18.93 -3.85 3.20
C LYS A 107 -19.86 -3.79 2.00
N ASN A 108 -19.71 -4.72 1.05
CA ASN A 108 -20.43 -4.72 -0.22
C ASN A 108 -20.24 -3.42 -1.03
N SER A 109 -19.06 -2.81 -0.96
CA SER A 109 -18.66 -1.72 -1.85
C SER A 109 -18.56 -2.23 -3.29
N ALA A 110 -18.56 -1.33 -4.26
CA ALA A 110 -18.44 -1.66 -5.69
C ALA A 110 -17.24 -2.58 -5.99
N PHE A 111 -16.12 -2.37 -5.33
CA PHE A 111 -14.94 -3.22 -5.49
C PHE A 111 -15.10 -4.62 -4.89
N SER A 112 -15.98 -4.81 -3.91
CA SER A 112 -16.18 -6.13 -3.26
C SER A 112 -16.65 -7.22 -4.22
N ASP A 113 -17.25 -6.84 -5.36
CA ASP A 113 -17.72 -7.77 -6.40
C ASP A 113 -16.71 -7.94 -7.54
N PHE A 114 -15.53 -7.33 -7.42
CA PHE A 114 -14.48 -7.45 -8.43
C PHE A 114 -14.00 -8.90 -8.53
N SER A 115 -13.83 -9.39 -9.76
CA SER A 115 -13.59 -10.79 -10.07
C SER A 115 -12.48 -10.96 -11.13
N PRO A 116 -11.96 -12.18 -11.39
CA PRO A 116 -11.00 -12.43 -12.46
C PRO A 116 -11.44 -11.95 -13.84
N GLU A 117 -12.74 -12.03 -14.15
CA GLU A 117 -13.32 -11.64 -15.42
C GLU A 117 -13.26 -10.13 -15.66
N ASP A 118 -13.05 -9.35 -14.64
CA ASP A 118 -12.92 -7.89 -14.69
C ASP A 118 -11.51 -7.41 -15.01
N ILE A 119 -10.53 -8.33 -15.02
CA ILE A 119 -9.12 -8.00 -15.25
C ILE A 119 -8.85 -7.90 -16.75
N ASN A 120 -8.27 -6.79 -17.17
CA ASN A 120 -7.64 -6.67 -18.47
C ASN A 120 -6.25 -7.33 -18.39
N GLU A 121 -6.15 -8.57 -18.91
CA GLU A 121 -4.92 -9.37 -18.82
C GLU A 121 -3.73 -8.72 -19.54
N ASP A 122 -3.95 -8.15 -20.73
CA ASP A 122 -2.93 -7.47 -21.53
C ASP A 122 -2.35 -6.25 -20.79
N TYR A 123 -3.17 -5.59 -19.97
CA TYR A 123 -2.73 -4.46 -19.17
C TYR A 123 -1.73 -4.87 -18.08
N ILE A 124 -1.99 -5.97 -17.38
CA ILE A 124 -1.03 -6.53 -16.42
C ILE A 124 0.20 -7.09 -17.14
N ALA A 125 -0.01 -7.85 -18.23
CA ALA A 125 1.07 -8.49 -18.98
C ALA A 125 2.08 -7.49 -19.59
N SER A 126 1.65 -6.26 -19.83
CA SER A 126 2.50 -5.19 -20.36
C SER A 126 3.33 -4.44 -19.33
N ALA A 127 3.05 -4.62 -18.03
CA ALA A 127 3.75 -3.94 -16.96
C ALA A 127 5.13 -4.57 -16.68
N ARG A 128 5.99 -3.83 -15.99
CA ARG A 128 7.25 -4.35 -15.45
C ARG A 128 7.07 -4.85 -14.01
N ILE A 129 6.15 -4.21 -13.26
CA ILE A 129 5.85 -4.56 -11.87
C ILE A 129 4.33 -4.61 -11.67
N LEU A 130 3.86 -5.68 -11.03
CA LEU A 130 2.54 -5.80 -10.42
C LEU A 130 2.68 -5.70 -8.91
N HIS A 131 2.09 -4.67 -8.30
CA HIS A 131 2.05 -4.52 -6.84
C HIS A 131 0.66 -4.86 -6.30
N LEU A 132 0.61 -5.70 -5.27
CA LEU A 132 -0.62 -6.17 -4.65
C LEU A 132 -0.52 -6.13 -3.13
N THR A 133 -1.67 -6.00 -2.46
CA THR A 133 -1.72 -6.10 -1.00
C THR A 133 -2.69 -7.17 -0.51
N GLY A 134 -2.52 -7.58 0.75
CA GLY A 134 -3.44 -8.49 1.43
C GLY A 134 -4.77 -7.85 1.84
N ILE A 135 -5.00 -6.57 1.56
CA ILE A 135 -6.31 -5.92 1.80
C ILE A 135 -7.33 -6.40 0.78
N THR A 136 -6.96 -6.41 -0.49
CA THR A 136 -7.85 -6.79 -1.60
C THR A 136 -8.44 -8.19 -1.44
N PRO A 137 -7.67 -9.28 -1.18
CA PRO A 137 -8.23 -10.61 -1.01
C PRO A 137 -9.08 -10.79 0.26
N ALA A 138 -9.02 -9.83 1.20
CA ALA A 138 -9.85 -9.82 2.40
C ALA A 138 -11.29 -9.37 2.17
N LEU A 139 -11.59 -8.70 1.05
CA LEU A 139 -12.88 -8.07 0.80
C LEU A 139 -13.96 -9.09 0.42
N SER A 140 -13.61 -10.08 -0.40
CA SER A 140 -14.51 -11.15 -0.83
C SER A 140 -13.75 -12.34 -1.42
N SER A 141 -14.49 -13.43 -1.69
CA SER A 141 -13.94 -14.59 -2.40
C SER A 141 -13.61 -14.28 -3.86
N SER A 142 -14.38 -13.43 -4.53
CA SER A 142 -14.11 -13.00 -5.91
C SER A 142 -12.86 -12.12 -5.99
N CYS A 143 -12.68 -11.16 -5.08
CA CYS A 143 -11.45 -10.37 -4.96
C CYS A 143 -10.23 -11.25 -4.68
N ARG A 144 -10.38 -12.30 -3.85
CA ARG A 144 -9.31 -13.28 -3.61
C ARG A 144 -8.92 -14.03 -4.87
N ALA A 145 -9.90 -14.48 -5.66
CA ALA A 145 -9.67 -15.12 -6.95
C ALA A 145 -9.02 -14.15 -7.95
N ALA A 146 -9.46 -12.89 -7.99
CA ALA A 146 -8.90 -11.87 -8.86
C ALA A 146 -7.40 -11.59 -8.55
N VAL A 147 -7.03 -11.49 -7.26
CA VAL A 147 -5.62 -11.33 -6.87
C VAL A 147 -4.78 -12.54 -7.28
N ALA A 148 -5.28 -13.76 -7.08
CA ALA A 148 -4.58 -14.97 -7.49
C ALA A 148 -4.39 -15.02 -9.01
N HIS A 149 -5.42 -14.68 -9.78
CA HIS A 149 -5.39 -14.62 -11.24
C HIS A 149 -4.43 -13.53 -11.75
N ALA A 150 -4.42 -12.33 -11.14
CA ALA A 150 -3.48 -11.28 -11.49
C ALA A 150 -2.01 -11.72 -11.31
N ILE A 151 -1.71 -12.50 -10.26
CA ILE A 151 -0.37 -13.09 -10.06
C ILE A 151 -0.08 -14.12 -11.17
N ASP A 152 -1.06 -14.96 -11.58
CA ASP A 152 -0.86 -15.92 -12.67
C ASP A 152 -0.50 -15.23 -13.97
N ILE A 153 -1.22 -14.17 -14.34
CA ILE A 153 -0.93 -13.35 -15.52
C ILE A 153 0.48 -12.76 -15.43
N ALA A 154 0.83 -12.14 -14.30
CA ALA A 154 2.14 -11.54 -14.11
C ALA A 154 3.27 -12.56 -14.27
N LYS A 155 3.15 -13.74 -13.64
CA LYS A 155 4.15 -14.82 -13.74
C LYS A 155 4.28 -15.37 -15.15
N ALA A 156 3.18 -15.55 -15.88
CA ALA A 156 3.19 -16.03 -17.27
C ALA A 156 3.89 -15.04 -18.23
N ASN A 157 3.95 -13.76 -17.87
CA ASN A 157 4.50 -12.69 -18.71
C ASN A 157 5.80 -12.07 -18.17
N ASN A 158 6.46 -12.70 -17.19
CA ASN A 158 7.70 -12.21 -16.55
C ASN A 158 7.55 -10.80 -15.92
N VAL A 159 6.37 -10.46 -15.46
CA VAL A 159 6.11 -9.25 -14.67
C VAL A 159 6.50 -9.52 -13.22
N THR A 160 7.31 -8.65 -12.63
CA THR A 160 7.76 -8.79 -11.24
C THR A 160 6.58 -8.56 -10.28
N VAL A 161 6.32 -9.52 -9.39
CA VAL A 161 5.26 -9.43 -8.39
C VAL A 161 5.82 -8.94 -7.06
N VAL A 162 5.34 -7.79 -6.58
CA VAL A 162 5.63 -7.25 -5.25
C VAL A 162 4.36 -7.33 -4.41
N PHE A 163 4.43 -8.01 -3.27
CA PHE A 163 3.27 -8.26 -2.42
C PHE A 163 3.49 -7.73 -0.99
N ASP A 164 2.55 -6.91 -0.51
CA ASP A 164 2.49 -6.49 0.90
C ASP A 164 1.36 -7.24 1.62
N PRO A 165 1.62 -8.12 2.60
CA PRO A 165 0.58 -8.81 3.35
C PRO A 165 -0.43 -7.87 4.01
N ASN A 166 -0.02 -6.70 4.45
CA ASN A 166 -0.84 -5.57 4.92
C ASN A 166 -2.08 -6.01 5.72
N TYR A 167 -1.89 -6.93 6.68
CA TYR A 167 -2.97 -7.59 7.40
C TYR A 167 -3.81 -6.62 8.22
N ARG A 168 -5.13 -6.69 8.04
CA ARG A 168 -6.10 -5.84 8.72
C ARG A 168 -7.08 -6.68 9.55
N SER A 169 -6.83 -6.84 10.86
CA SER A 169 -7.66 -7.63 11.78
C SER A 169 -9.13 -7.19 11.87
N LYS A 170 -9.47 -5.98 11.41
CA LYS A 170 -10.85 -5.47 11.33
C LYS A 170 -11.62 -5.98 10.10
N ILE A 171 -10.94 -6.54 9.11
CA ILE A 171 -11.55 -6.98 7.85
C ILE A 171 -11.72 -8.50 7.84
N TRP A 172 -10.73 -9.25 8.33
CA TRP A 172 -10.81 -10.71 8.38
C TRP A 172 -10.10 -11.31 9.61
N LYS A 173 -10.45 -12.56 9.92
CA LYS A 173 -9.90 -13.29 11.07
C LYS A 173 -8.48 -13.77 10.78
N PRO A 174 -7.61 -13.93 11.83
CA PRO A 174 -6.22 -14.32 11.63
C PRO A 174 -6.05 -15.65 10.89
N ASP A 175 -6.82 -16.70 11.24
CA ASP A 175 -6.65 -18.03 10.64
C ASP A 175 -7.01 -18.05 9.14
N GLU A 176 -8.11 -17.37 8.75
CA GLU A 176 -8.50 -17.22 7.36
C GLU A 176 -7.48 -16.39 6.57
N ALA A 177 -7.07 -15.26 7.16
CA ALA A 177 -6.07 -14.37 6.58
C ALA A 177 -4.75 -15.10 6.35
N ARG A 178 -4.28 -15.84 7.36
CA ARG A 178 -3.01 -16.56 7.33
C ARG A 178 -2.93 -17.52 6.16
N SER A 179 -3.88 -18.43 6.02
CA SER A 179 -3.90 -19.40 4.93
C SER A 179 -3.88 -18.74 3.55
N CYS A 180 -4.68 -17.68 3.36
CA CYS A 180 -4.73 -16.96 2.10
C CYS A 180 -3.43 -16.19 1.82
N LEU A 181 -2.92 -15.44 2.80
CA LEU A 181 -1.74 -14.59 2.62
C LEU A 181 -0.48 -15.43 2.41
N GLU A 182 -0.32 -16.57 3.12
CA GLU A 182 0.77 -17.51 2.89
C GLU A 182 0.79 -18.00 1.44
N HIS A 183 -0.38 -18.39 0.90
CA HIS A 183 -0.51 -18.85 -0.48
C HIS A 183 -0.12 -17.76 -1.50
N LEU A 184 -0.44 -16.49 -1.24
CA LEU A 184 -0.11 -15.38 -2.13
C LEU A 184 1.35 -14.95 -1.99
N MET A 185 1.88 -14.90 -0.76
CA MET A 185 3.27 -14.49 -0.49
C MET A 185 4.30 -15.41 -1.16
N VAL A 186 4.10 -16.72 -1.15
CA VAL A 186 5.04 -17.68 -1.77
C VAL A 186 5.11 -17.58 -3.29
N ARG A 187 4.17 -16.87 -3.91
CA ARG A 187 4.11 -16.64 -5.36
C ARG A 187 4.70 -15.29 -5.78
N ALA A 188 4.98 -14.41 -4.82
CA ALA A 188 5.57 -13.11 -5.07
C ALA A 188 7.10 -13.20 -5.25
N ASP A 189 7.68 -12.29 -6.02
CA ASP A 189 9.14 -12.14 -6.15
C ASP A 189 9.72 -11.38 -4.96
N HIS A 190 8.98 -10.39 -4.45
CA HIS A 190 9.33 -9.63 -3.28
C HIS A 190 8.14 -9.52 -2.32
N VAL A 191 8.38 -9.80 -1.03
CA VAL A 191 7.37 -9.61 0.03
C VAL A 191 7.78 -8.47 0.94
N LEU A 192 6.91 -7.46 1.07
CA LEU A 192 7.12 -6.26 1.90
C LEU A 192 6.29 -6.33 3.19
N ALA A 193 6.66 -7.20 4.13
CA ALA A 193 5.88 -7.47 5.33
C ALA A 193 6.12 -6.43 6.44
N GLY A 194 5.08 -6.00 7.14
CA GLY A 194 5.20 -5.27 8.39
C GLY A 194 5.37 -6.21 9.59
N GLN A 195 6.32 -5.96 10.49
CA GLN A 195 6.50 -6.80 11.69
C GLN A 195 5.22 -6.88 12.53
N GLU A 196 4.54 -5.75 12.74
CA GLU A 196 3.29 -5.70 13.50
C GLU A 196 2.16 -6.52 12.84
N ASP A 197 2.12 -6.55 11.51
CA ASP A 197 1.11 -7.30 10.77
C ASP A 197 1.36 -8.79 10.86
N ILE A 198 2.63 -9.22 10.70
CA ILE A 198 3.02 -10.62 10.92
C ILE A 198 2.78 -11.04 12.36
N ALA A 199 3.10 -10.18 13.33
CA ALA A 199 2.84 -10.46 14.75
C ALA A 199 1.35 -10.67 15.05
N LYS A 200 0.48 -9.84 14.50
CA LYS A 200 -0.99 -9.99 14.64
C LYS A 200 -1.53 -11.23 13.94
N LEU A 201 -0.93 -11.60 12.80
CA LEU A 201 -1.34 -12.75 12.00
C LEU A 201 -0.94 -14.09 12.62
N THR A 202 0.23 -14.13 13.26
CA THR A 202 0.89 -15.38 13.68
C THR A 202 1.04 -15.53 15.20
N GLY A 203 0.96 -14.43 15.95
CA GLY A 203 1.29 -14.38 17.37
C GLY A 203 2.80 -14.27 17.66
N LEU A 204 3.66 -14.25 16.63
CA LEU A 204 5.10 -14.07 16.77
C LEU A 204 5.42 -12.61 17.16
N SER A 205 6.45 -12.40 17.99
CA SER A 205 6.71 -11.08 18.56
C SER A 205 8.05 -10.48 18.19
N THR A 206 9.04 -11.31 17.91
CA THR A 206 10.40 -10.84 17.61
C THR A 206 10.67 -10.76 16.11
N GLU A 207 11.56 -9.85 15.73
CA GLU A 207 12.03 -9.71 14.34
C GLU A 207 12.57 -11.04 13.79
N LYS A 208 13.33 -11.76 14.61
CA LYS A 208 13.93 -13.05 14.25
C LYS A 208 12.88 -14.13 13.99
N GLU A 209 11.85 -14.20 14.84
CA GLU A 209 10.74 -15.15 14.65
C GLU A 209 9.93 -14.83 13.40
N CYS A 210 9.59 -13.54 13.18
CA CYS A 210 8.86 -13.10 11.99
C CYS A 210 9.66 -13.39 10.70
N MET A 211 10.97 -13.09 10.70
CA MET A 211 11.82 -13.36 9.54
C MET A 211 11.95 -14.88 9.29
N LYS A 212 12.17 -15.68 10.35
CA LYS A 212 12.22 -17.13 10.24
C LYS A 212 10.91 -17.70 9.67
N TYR A 213 9.77 -17.23 10.14
CA TYR A 213 8.46 -17.64 9.61
C TYR A 213 8.34 -17.39 8.10
N LEU A 214 8.72 -16.20 7.64
CA LEU A 214 8.66 -15.86 6.21
C LEU A 214 9.63 -16.72 5.37
N HIS A 215 10.80 -17.03 5.91
CA HIS A 215 11.75 -17.95 5.28
C HIS A 215 11.25 -19.40 5.21
N ASP A 216 10.64 -19.89 6.30
CA ASP A 216 10.11 -21.26 6.35
C ASP A 216 8.99 -21.46 5.32
N LEU A 217 8.34 -20.36 4.85
CA LEU A 217 7.39 -20.39 3.72
C LEU A 217 8.08 -20.54 2.34
N GLY A 218 9.40 -20.43 2.26
CA GLY A 218 10.15 -20.51 1.02
C GLY A 218 10.21 -19.22 0.21
N ILE A 219 9.94 -18.06 0.84
CA ILE A 219 10.00 -16.75 0.18
C ILE A 219 11.47 -16.33 0.04
N SER A 220 11.90 -16.08 -1.21
CA SER A 220 13.30 -15.80 -1.54
C SER A 220 13.73 -14.37 -1.26
N SER A 221 12.84 -13.41 -1.38
CA SER A 221 13.12 -11.98 -1.15
C SER A 221 12.10 -11.36 -0.20
N VAL A 222 12.55 -11.06 1.02
CA VAL A 222 11.70 -10.52 2.10
C VAL A 222 12.25 -9.21 2.59
N VAL A 223 11.38 -8.21 2.68
CA VAL A 223 11.62 -6.98 3.44
C VAL A 223 10.70 -6.98 4.65
N LEU A 224 11.26 -7.08 5.85
CA LEU A 224 10.51 -6.94 7.10
C LEU A 224 10.61 -5.49 7.59
N LYS A 225 9.54 -4.73 7.44
CA LYS A 225 9.43 -3.32 7.85
C LYS A 225 9.32 -3.23 9.37
N LEU A 226 10.21 -2.44 10.01
CA LEU A 226 10.34 -2.31 11.46
C LEU A 226 10.00 -0.89 11.96
N GLY A 227 9.30 -0.11 11.15
CA GLY A 227 8.93 1.27 11.43
C GLY A 227 10.18 2.14 11.66
N ARG A 228 10.26 2.82 12.82
CA ARG A 228 11.41 3.67 13.14
C ARG A 228 12.78 2.95 13.18
N ASN A 229 12.77 1.64 13.29
CA ASN A 229 13.98 0.81 13.31
C ASN A 229 14.46 0.40 11.91
N GLY A 230 13.85 0.95 10.85
CA GLY A 230 14.19 0.66 9.46
C GLY A 230 13.56 -0.64 8.96
N ALA A 231 14.34 -1.45 8.28
CA ALA A 231 13.89 -2.72 7.73
C ALA A 231 15.00 -3.79 7.80
N LEU A 232 14.61 -5.05 7.84
CA LEU A 232 15.48 -6.18 7.55
C LEU A 232 15.19 -6.62 6.11
N LEU A 233 16.23 -6.63 5.29
CA LEU A 233 16.20 -7.24 3.97
C LEU A 233 16.80 -8.64 4.05
N SER A 234 16.09 -9.62 3.56
CA SER A 234 16.58 -10.98 3.40
C SER A 234 16.52 -11.40 1.93
N THR A 235 17.64 -11.90 1.44
CA THR A 235 17.82 -12.44 0.09
C THR A 235 18.67 -13.72 0.18
N GLU A 236 19.01 -14.32 -0.95
CA GLU A 236 19.95 -15.43 -1.01
C GLU A 236 21.34 -15.13 -0.42
N TYR A 237 21.71 -13.84 -0.33
CA TYR A 237 23.00 -13.41 0.24
C TYR A 237 22.97 -13.24 1.76
N GLY A 238 21.83 -13.43 2.41
CA GLY A 238 21.67 -13.32 3.86
C GLY A 238 20.69 -12.24 4.32
N VAL A 239 20.77 -11.88 5.59
CA VAL A 239 19.90 -10.88 6.22
C VAL A 239 20.70 -9.63 6.58
N GLU A 240 20.28 -8.47 6.09
CA GLU A 240 20.88 -7.16 6.36
C GLU A 240 19.85 -6.22 6.99
N ARG A 241 20.32 -5.42 7.98
CA ARG A 241 19.51 -4.31 8.52
C ARG A 241 19.83 -3.01 7.81
N ILE A 242 18.78 -2.34 7.36
CA ILE A 242 18.84 -1.05 6.67
C ILE A 242 18.11 -0.02 7.53
N SER A 243 18.80 1.04 7.95
CA SER A 243 18.27 2.08 8.83
C SER A 243 17.18 2.90 8.14
N SER A 244 16.21 3.40 8.92
CA SER A 244 15.23 4.39 8.44
C SER A 244 15.79 5.81 8.55
N TYR A 245 15.11 6.73 7.85
CA TYR A 245 15.25 8.16 8.10
C TYR A 245 14.40 8.52 9.31
N LEU A 246 15.07 8.94 10.41
CA LEU A 246 14.39 9.26 11.67
C LEU A 246 13.87 10.69 11.63
N LEU A 247 12.57 10.85 11.92
CA LEU A 247 11.97 12.12 12.25
C LEU A 247 11.60 12.13 13.74
N GLU A 248 12.02 13.16 14.49
CA GLU A 248 11.77 13.24 15.93
C GLU A 248 10.27 13.35 16.25
N ASN A 249 9.55 14.13 15.46
CA ASN A 249 8.13 14.41 15.68
C ASN A 249 7.29 14.09 14.43
N PRO A 250 6.92 12.82 14.20
CA PRO A 250 6.08 12.46 13.07
C PRO A 250 4.68 13.05 13.24
N VAL A 251 4.17 13.68 12.17
CA VAL A 251 2.84 14.31 12.15
C VAL A 251 1.75 13.27 11.95
N ASP A 252 1.94 12.39 10.97
CA ASP A 252 1.01 11.31 10.67
C ASP A 252 1.78 10.05 10.24
N ARG A 253 1.25 8.88 10.62
CA ARG A 253 1.82 7.58 10.22
C ARG A 253 0.88 6.78 9.34
N PHE A 254 -0.21 7.40 8.91
CA PHE A 254 -1.17 6.74 8.03
C PHE A 254 -0.57 6.61 6.62
N GLY A 255 -0.61 5.41 6.03
CA GLY A 255 -0.04 5.15 4.70
C GLY A 255 1.49 5.03 4.63
N VAL A 256 2.23 5.11 5.75
CA VAL A 256 3.70 5.03 5.76
C VAL A 256 4.23 3.72 5.17
N GLY A 257 3.51 2.61 5.35
CA GLY A 257 3.83 1.31 4.73
C GLY A 257 3.68 1.34 3.22
N ASP A 258 2.64 2.01 2.74
CA ASP A 258 2.35 2.16 1.31
C ASP A 258 3.37 3.13 0.66
N SER A 259 3.76 4.19 1.38
CA SER A 259 4.84 5.10 0.97
C SER A 259 6.18 4.35 0.84
N PHE A 260 6.50 3.46 1.79
CA PHE A 260 7.67 2.58 1.69
C PHE A 260 7.60 1.71 0.43
N ALA A 261 6.43 1.09 0.17
CA ALA A 261 6.24 0.25 -1.01
C ALA A 261 6.40 1.04 -2.31
N ALA A 262 5.93 2.30 -2.38
CA ALA A 262 6.16 3.17 -3.53
C ALA A 262 7.65 3.35 -3.80
N GLY A 263 8.44 3.75 -2.81
CA GLY A 263 9.88 3.93 -2.95
C GLY A 263 10.62 2.63 -3.30
N PHE A 264 10.21 1.50 -2.74
CA PHE A 264 10.78 0.19 -3.09
C PHE A 264 10.54 -0.17 -4.56
N ASN A 265 9.29 -0.01 -5.03
CA ASN A 265 8.93 -0.28 -6.42
C ASN A 265 9.66 0.64 -7.40
N ILE A 266 9.83 1.93 -7.07
CA ILE A 266 10.64 2.87 -7.86
C ILE A 266 12.08 2.38 -7.98
N GLY A 267 12.69 1.93 -6.86
CA GLY A 267 14.03 1.38 -6.91
C GLY A 267 14.16 0.23 -7.90
N LEU A 268 13.21 -0.70 -7.89
CA LEU A 268 13.18 -1.81 -8.86
C LEU A 268 12.99 -1.33 -10.30
N LEU A 269 12.08 -0.36 -10.55
CA LEU A 269 11.85 0.21 -11.88
C LEU A 269 13.09 0.90 -12.44
N GLU A 270 13.90 1.51 -11.59
CA GLU A 270 15.19 2.11 -11.95
C GLU A 270 16.34 1.11 -12.05
N GLY A 271 16.08 -0.20 -11.91
CA GLY A 271 17.09 -1.25 -11.99
C GLY A 271 18.05 -1.29 -10.80
N LYS A 272 17.67 -0.69 -9.67
CA LYS A 272 18.45 -0.73 -8.42
C LYS A 272 18.37 -2.12 -7.79
N SER A 273 19.38 -2.47 -7.00
CA SER A 273 19.36 -3.68 -6.18
C SER A 273 18.22 -3.64 -5.13
N PRO A 274 17.78 -4.80 -4.61
CA PRO A 274 16.81 -4.83 -3.52
C PRO A 274 17.24 -4.00 -2.30
N ARG A 275 18.53 -3.95 -1.99
CA ARG A 275 19.09 -3.13 -0.91
C ARG A 275 18.87 -1.63 -1.16
N GLU A 276 19.20 -1.14 -2.34
CA GLU A 276 19.01 0.26 -2.72
C GLU A 276 17.52 0.61 -2.79
N SER A 277 16.68 -0.34 -3.22
CA SER A 277 15.22 -0.20 -3.22
C SER A 277 14.65 -0.05 -1.80
N VAL A 278 15.19 -0.80 -0.82
CA VAL A 278 14.82 -0.61 0.61
C VAL A 278 15.26 0.76 1.13
N ILE A 279 16.46 1.24 0.75
CA ILE A 279 16.94 2.58 1.14
C ILE A 279 15.99 3.66 0.60
N LEU A 280 15.58 3.55 -0.67
CA LEU A 280 14.62 4.49 -1.27
C LEU A 280 13.24 4.36 -0.62
N GLY A 281 12.77 3.15 -0.33
CA GLY A 281 11.55 2.90 0.45
C GLY A 281 11.57 3.58 1.82
N ASN A 282 12.67 3.47 2.56
CA ASN A 282 12.85 4.17 3.84
C ASN A 282 12.86 5.69 3.67
N ALA A 283 13.42 6.24 2.59
CA ALA A 283 13.44 7.67 2.33
C ALA A 283 12.02 8.20 2.07
N VAL A 284 11.26 7.56 1.16
CA VAL A 284 9.88 7.94 0.85
C VAL A 284 8.99 7.83 2.09
N ALA A 285 9.11 6.75 2.87
CA ALA A 285 8.40 6.57 4.13
C ALA A 285 8.77 7.63 5.18
N GLY A 286 10.07 7.96 5.31
CA GLY A 286 10.56 8.98 6.23
C GLY A 286 10.09 10.38 5.89
N TRP A 287 9.92 10.69 4.61
CA TRP A 287 9.32 11.94 4.18
C TRP A 287 7.82 11.99 4.48
N SER A 288 7.08 10.94 4.14
CA SER A 288 5.62 10.90 4.22
C SER A 288 5.04 11.14 5.62
N ILE A 289 5.81 10.89 6.69
CA ILE A 289 5.36 11.13 8.06
C ILE A 289 5.41 12.61 8.51
N ARG A 290 5.85 13.53 7.65
CA ARG A 290 5.98 14.96 7.93
C ARG A 290 4.66 15.73 7.78
N LEU A 291 3.74 15.22 6.98
CA LEU A 291 2.46 15.86 6.67
C LEU A 291 1.29 14.92 7.03
N PRO A 292 0.11 15.48 7.35
CA PRO A 292 -1.07 14.66 7.57
C PRO A 292 -1.64 14.21 6.23
N GLY A 293 -2.02 12.93 6.14
CA GLY A 293 -2.68 12.37 4.96
C GLY A 293 -2.01 11.12 4.45
N ASN A 294 -2.45 10.67 3.29
CA ASN A 294 -1.97 9.46 2.64
C ASN A 294 -1.17 9.84 1.39
N ILE A 295 -1.87 10.27 0.35
CA ILE A 295 -1.22 10.74 -0.89
C ILE A 295 -0.65 12.15 -0.75
N GLU A 296 -1.20 12.98 0.13
CA GLU A 296 -0.79 14.37 0.34
C GLU A 296 0.66 14.48 0.81
N ALA A 297 1.09 13.48 1.58
CA ALA A 297 2.42 13.44 2.18
C ALA A 297 3.50 12.75 1.33
N LEU A 298 3.13 12.20 0.17
CA LEU A 298 4.10 11.55 -0.72
C LEU A 298 5.07 12.58 -1.32
N PRO A 299 6.39 12.30 -1.34
CA PRO A 299 7.40 13.22 -1.88
C PRO A 299 7.48 13.23 -3.40
N ASP A 300 8.10 14.28 -3.91
CA ASP A 300 8.76 14.31 -5.21
C ASP A 300 10.28 14.08 -5.08
N TRP A 301 11.02 14.10 -6.20
CA TRP A 301 12.48 13.94 -6.17
C TRP A 301 13.23 15.08 -5.49
N ASN A 302 12.68 16.30 -5.45
CA ASN A 302 13.31 17.44 -4.77
C ASN A 302 13.21 17.26 -3.26
N ASP A 303 12.04 16.81 -2.80
CA ASP A 303 11.80 16.46 -1.40
C ASP A 303 12.78 15.39 -0.89
N LEU A 304 13.01 14.35 -1.72
CA LEU A 304 13.93 13.27 -1.36
C LEU A 304 15.40 13.71 -1.35
N LYS A 305 15.80 14.63 -2.24
CA LYS A 305 17.14 15.24 -2.22
C LYS A 305 17.35 16.08 -0.96
N GLU A 306 16.34 16.84 -0.55
CA GLU A 306 16.37 17.62 0.68
C GLU A 306 16.57 16.71 1.91
N LEU A 307 15.80 15.62 1.97
CA LEU A 307 15.93 14.64 3.05
C LEU A 307 17.36 14.03 3.14
N GLN A 308 17.98 13.74 2.00
CA GLN A 308 19.33 13.14 1.94
C GLN A 308 20.43 14.13 2.33
N ASN A 309 20.29 15.40 2.01
CA ASN A 309 21.27 16.44 2.29
C ASN A 309 21.24 16.92 3.74
N GLY A 310 20.26 16.52 4.54
CA GLY A 310 20.10 16.96 5.93
C GLY A 310 19.82 18.46 6.07
N GLU A 311 19.36 19.11 5.01
CA GLU A 311 19.04 20.53 5.03
C GLU A 311 17.75 20.78 5.80
N GLU A 312 17.86 21.36 7.01
CA GLU A 312 16.75 22.06 7.64
C GLU A 312 16.39 23.25 6.77
N PHE A 313 15.29 23.16 6.04
CA PHE A 313 14.80 24.25 5.22
C PHE A 313 14.32 25.40 6.11
N VAL A 314 15.15 26.40 6.31
CA VAL A 314 14.71 27.71 6.79
C VAL A 314 14.22 28.49 5.58
N ALA A 315 12.93 28.40 5.27
CA ALA A 315 12.32 29.29 4.28
C ALA A 315 12.47 30.74 4.76
N ARG A 316 13.16 31.54 3.98
CA ARG A 316 13.20 33.00 4.13
C ARG A 316 12.07 33.62 3.30
#